data_11a42bf6ab050707b6de6edd1fb1d5bf
#
_entry.id   11a42bf6ab050707b6de6edd1fb1d5bf
#
_cell.length_a   1.000
_cell.length_b   1.000
_cell.length_c   1.000
_cell.angle_alpha   90.00
_cell.angle_beta   90.00
_cell.angle_gamma   90.00
#
_symmetry.space_group_name_H-M   'P 1'
#
loop_
_entity.id
_entity.type
_entity.pdbx_description
1 polymer ?
#
loop_
_entity_poly.entity_id
_entity_poly.type
_entity_poly.pdbx_seq_one_letter_code
_entity_poly.pdbx_strand_id
1 'polypeptide(L)' 'MAKTIKIKGEGHTIKKNKKGDVIVDHAGDKGKYDKINLTKKAGAKTIKAGVKATKDWHKKNG' A
#
# COMPACT_ATOMS: atom_id res chain seq x y z
N MET A 1 -7.22 0.50 -11.57
CA MET A 1 -6.08 1.40 -11.70
C MET A 1 -5.09 1.18 -10.57
N ALA A 2 -3.81 1.39 -10.83
CA ALA A 2 -2.76 1.25 -9.84
C ALA A 2 -1.89 2.50 -9.82
N LYS A 3 -1.31 2.81 -8.68
CA LYS A 3 -0.40 3.94 -8.55
C LYS A 3 0.88 3.48 -7.86
N THR A 4 2.01 3.81 -8.45
CA THR A 4 3.32 3.49 -7.88
C THR A 4 3.91 4.74 -7.25
N ILE A 5 4.38 4.61 -6.00
CA ILE A 5 5.06 5.69 -5.30
C ILE A 5 6.39 5.16 -4.77
N LYS A 6 7.31 6.08 -4.50
CA LYS A 6 8.59 5.73 -3.88
C LYS A 6 8.65 6.29 -2.47
N ILE A 7 9.03 5.45 -1.54
CA ILE A 7 9.24 5.85 -0.15
C ILE A 7 10.65 5.39 0.23
N LYS A 8 11.52 6.34 0.55
CA LYS A 8 12.93 6.06 0.89
C LYS A 8 13.63 5.25 -0.19
N GLY A 9 13.29 5.50 -1.46
CA GLY A 9 13.89 4.80 -2.59
C GLY A 9 13.26 3.47 -2.94
N GLU A 10 12.28 3.01 -2.17
CA GLU A 10 11.61 1.74 -2.41
C GLU A 10 10.28 1.96 -3.13
N GLY A 11 10.02 1.17 -4.15
CA GLY A 11 8.78 1.24 -4.91
C GLY A 11 7.62 0.56 -4.18
N HIS A 12 6.48 1.24 -4.15
CA HIS A 12 5.25 0.70 -3.56
C HIS A 12 4.14 0.90 -4.58
N THR A 13 3.47 -0.19 -4.96
CA THR A 13 2.36 -0.13 -5.90
C THR A 13 1.06 -0.32 -5.14
N ILE A 14 0.18 0.67 -5.23
CA ILE A 14 -1.13 0.63 -4.59
C ILE A 14 -2.16 0.33 -5.67
N LYS A 15 -2.94 -0.72 -5.47
CA LYS A 15 -3.94 -1.16 -6.44
C LYS A 15 -5.16 -1.74 -5.74
N LYS A 16 -6.27 -1.85 -6.48
CA LYS A 16 -7.47 -2.54 -5.99
C LYS A 16 -7.49 -3.96 -6.53
N ASN A 17 -7.87 -4.91 -5.68
CA ASN A 17 -8.06 -6.29 -6.10
C ASN A 17 -9.48 -6.51 -6.63
N LYS A 18 -9.80 -7.74 -7.01
CA LYS A 18 -11.12 -8.09 -7.54
C LYS A 18 -12.26 -7.86 -6.54
N LYS A 19 -11.94 -7.90 -5.26
CA LYS A 19 -12.93 -7.67 -4.20
C LYS A 19 -13.14 -6.19 -3.89
N GLY A 20 -12.37 -5.31 -4.54
CA GLY A 20 -12.45 -3.88 -4.30
C GLY A 20 -11.59 -3.40 -3.13
N ASP A 21 -10.80 -4.27 -2.54
CA ASP A 21 -9.90 -3.90 -1.46
C ASP A 21 -8.64 -3.23 -2.01
N VAL A 22 -8.14 -2.24 -1.29
CA VAL A 22 -6.92 -1.54 -1.66
C VAL A 22 -5.72 -2.30 -1.09
N ILE A 23 -4.82 -2.70 -1.96
CA ILE A 23 -3.65 -3.51 -1.61
C ILE A 23 -2.39 -2.70 -1.95
N VAL A 24 -1.42 -2.68 -1.05
CA VAL A 24 -0.10 -2.15 -1.35
C VAL A 24 0.86 -3.31 -1.54
N ASP A 25 1.60 -3.27 -2.64
CA ASP A 25 2.60 -4.27 -3.01
C ASP A 25 3.98 -3.64 -2.85
N HIS A 26 4.80 -4.18 -1.96
CA HIS A 26 6.15 -3.68 -1.70
C HIS A 26 7.14 -4.37 -2.62
N ALA A 27 7.72 -3.63 -3.55
CA ALA A 27 8.73 -4.18 -4.45
C ALA A 27 9.95 -4.67 -3.66
N GLY A 28 10.34 -5.89 -3.92
CA GLY A 28 11.50 -6.49 -3.27
C GLY A 28 11.24 -7.16 -1.94
N ASP A 29 10.12 -6.91 -1.31
CA ASP A 29 9.74 -7.61 -0.07
C ASP A 29 9.09 -8.94 -0.39
N LYS A 30 9.44 -9.93 0.40
CA LYS A 30 8.83 -11.27 0.32
C LYS A 30 8.33 -11.66 1.70
N GLY A 31 7.25 -12.41 1.76
CA GLY A 31 6.66 -12.84 3.02
C GLY A 31 5.47 -11.98 3.40
N LYS A 32 5.26 -11.74 4.70
CA LYS A 32 4.02 -11.14 5.17
C LYS A 32 3.84 -9.66 4.79
N TYR A 33 4.92 -8.97 4.44
CA TYR A 33 4.84 -7.58 4.03
C TYR A 33 4.90 -7.37 2.51
N ASP A 34 4.92 -8.47 1.75
CA ASP A 34 4.90 -8.39 0.29
C ASP A 34 3.64 -7.68 -0.21
N LYS A 35 2.48 -8.09 0.33
CA LYS A 35 1.20 -7.47 0.00
C LYS A 35 0.42 -7.21 1.28
N ILE A 36 -0.04 -5.98 1.44
CA ILE A 36 -0.79 -5.58 2.63
C ILE A 36 -2.14 -5.05 2.20
N ASN A 37 -3.20 -5.56 2.83
CA ASN A 37 -4.57 -5.11 2.56
C ASN A 37 -4.85 -3.85 3.38
N LEU A 38 -4.79 -2.69 2.73
CA LEU A 38 -4.99 -1.40 3.37
C LEU A 38 -6.44 -1.14 3.74
N THR A 39 -7.38 -1.78 3.04
CA THR A 39 -8.79 -1.65 3.41
C THR A 39 -9.04 -2.23 4.79
N LYS A 40 -8.45 -3.38 5.08
CA LYS A 40 -8.60 -4.01 6.39
C LYS A 40 -7.75 -3.34 7.47
N LYS A 41 -6.53 -2.92 7.12
CA LYS A 41 -5.61 -2.37 8.11
C LYS A 41 -5.81 -0.90 8.40
N ALA A 42 -6.19 -0.12 7.40
CA ALA A 42 -6.28 1.34 7.53
C ALA A 42 -7.62 1.91 7.08
N GLY A 43 -8.56 1.06 6.65
CA GLY A 43 -9.86 1.51 6.19
C GLY A 43 -9.81 2.24 4.84
N ALA A 44 -8.74 2.08 4.08
CA ALA A 44 -8.60 2.74 2.77
C ALA A 44 -9.59 2.14 1.78
N LYS A 45 -10.37 3.00 1.12
CA LYS A 45 -11.37 2.57 0.13
C LYS A 45 -11.01 2.97 -1.29
N THR A 46 -10.03 3.85 -1.45
CA THR A 46 -9.59 4.34 -2.76
C THR A 46 -8.08 4.23 -2.87
N ILE A 47 -7.57 4.29 -4.10
CA ILE A 47 -6.13 4.30 -4.35
C ILE A 47 -5.48 5.51 -3.64
N LYS A 48 -6.12 6.68 -3.71
CA LYS A 48 -5.62 7.89 -3.06
C LYS A 48 -5.50 7.70 -1.54
N ALA A 49 -6.53 7.13 -0.92
CA ALA A 49 -6.49 6.84 0.52
C ALA A 49 -5.42 5.80 0.84
N GLY A 50 -5.23 4.82 -0.04
CA GLY A 50 -4.17 3.82 0.11
C GLY A 50 -2.78 4.44 0.08
N VAL A 51 -2.54 5.38 -0.83
CA VAL A 51 -1.26 6.10 -0.91
C VAL A 51 -1.00 6.85 0.40
N LYS A 52 -2.00 7.56 0.89
CA LYS A 52 -1.87 8.31 2.14
C LYS A 52 -1.60 7.37 3.32
N ALA A 53 -2.34 6.26 3.41
CA ALA A 53 -2.16 5.29 4.48
C ALA A 53 -0.75 4.69 4.46
N THR A 54 -0.24 4.38 3.28
CA THR A 54 1.10 3.83 3.13
C THR A 54 2.16 4.83 3.60
N LYS A 55 2.03 6.09 3.19
CA LYS A 55 2.96 7.14 3.62
C LYS A 55 2.92 7.35 5.12
N ASP A 56 1.72 7.38 5.70
CA ASP A 56 1.54 7.58 7.15
C ASP A 56 2.15 6.42 7.94
N TRP A 57 1.93 5.19 7.46
CA TRP A 57 2.50 4.03 8.12
C TRP A 57 4.03 4.10 8.15
N HIS A 58 4.66 4.43 7.03
CA HIS A 58 6.11 4.56 6.95
C HIS A 58 6.64 5.71 7.79
N LYS A 59 5.88 6.78 7.90
CA LYS A 59 6.25 7.90 8.74
C LYS A 59 6.30 7.51 10.23
N LYS A 60 5.36 6.67 10.67
CA LYS A 60 5.30 6.21 12.06
C LYS A 60 6.29 5.09 12.37
N ASN A 61 6.54 4.20 11.44
CA ASN A 61 7.29 2.98 11.70
C ASN A 61 8.67 2.93 11.04
N GLY A 62 9.09 4.01 10.52
CA GLY A 62 10.38 4.08 9.91
C GLY A 62 10.32 4.38 8.47
#